data_a46cc5eadcc9f7d3435591b011674f20
#
_entry.id   a46cc5eadcc9f7d3435591b011674f20
#
_cell.length_a   1.000
_cell.length_b   1.000
_cell.length_c   1.000
_cell.angle_alpha   90.00
_cell.angle_beta   90.00
_cell.angle_gamma   90.00
#
_symmetry.space_group_name_H-M   'P 1'
#
loop_
_entity.id
_entity.type
_entity.pdbx_description
1 polymer ?
#
loop_
_entity_poly.entity_id
_entity_poly.type
_entity_poly.pdbx_seq_one_letter_code
_entity_poly.pdbx_strand_id
1 'polypeptide(L)'
;MIVTWERSIRTVLPFTDDLGALRRALGRVEERSTRPGREETDYALLDQGQAWFESLKEDPRFEGVGGDSELTAEMTARQAYFEMQAKTAALQGLAATLGGAEGRKALVLVSHRFSSYPGLEFLIRSATDIDQIRASKHRLQDARRLLDDVSNAANANGVTLYGLFPDAFEGMGMVSAGQRSGPPQGITKDALLQNEIEALDVVTSATGGVVLAGGGNVGRLMERVSGDLQSWYSLGYPSQAGTGRAATVSVRVKGRDLTVRTRRAVVQKSVEEQMSGRVLAHLFQPDEQ
;
A
#
# COMPACT_ATOMS: atom_id res chain seq x y z
N MET A 1 -9.85 -9.89 12.05
CA MET A 1 -9.93 -8.42 12.20
C MET A 1 -9.99 -7.77 10.82
N ILE A 2 -10.82 -6.74 10.65
CA ILE A 2 -10.88 -5.90 9.43
C ILE A 2 -10.61 -4.45 9.83
N VAL A 3 -9.70 -3.83 9.11
CA VAL A 3 -9.35 -2.41 9.26
C VAL A 3 -9.47 -1.70 7.92
N THR A 4 -9.97 -0.47 7.93
CA THR A 4 -10.01 0.40 6.76
C THR A 4 -9.13 1.61 6.97
N TRP A 5 -8.64 2.16 5.88
CA TRP A 5 -7.92 3.43 5.85
C TRP A 5 -8.79 4.50 5.19
N GLU A 6 -9.10 5.53 5.96
CA GLU A 6 -9.81 6.74 5.51
C GLU A 6 -9.15 7.96 6.19
N ARG A 7 -7.89 8.29 5.88
CA ARG A 7 -7.00 9.25 6.56
C ARG A 7 -6.51 8.80 7.94
N SER A 8 -7.13 7.81 8.54
CA SER A 8 -6.69 7.14 9.77
C SER A 8 -7.12 5.68 9.72
N ILE A 9 -6.46 4.84 10.48
CA ILE A 9 -6.89 3.44 10.63
C ILE A 9 -8.17 3.41 11.46
N ARG A 10 -9.17 2.70 10.93
CA ARG A 10 -10.42 2.40 11.61
C ARG A 10 -10.63 0.90 11.68
N THR A 11 -10.79 0.36 12.87
CA THR A 11 -11.18 -1.01 13.06
C THR A 11 -12.67 -1.17 12.76
N VAL A 12 -13.01 -1.89 11.70
CA VAL A 12 -14.38 -2.22 11.29
C VAL A 12 -14.86 -3.46 12.02
N LEU A 13 -13.96 -4.42 12.23
CA LEU A 13 -14.22 -5.66 12.97
C LEU A 13 -12.96 -6.04 13.75
N PRO A 14 -13.03 -6.22 15.08
CA PRO A 14 -11.93 -6.77 15.87
C PRO A 14 -11.65 -8.23 15.50
N PHE A 15 -10.69 -8.86 16.16
CA PHE A 15 -10.43 -10.29 15.97
C PHE A 15 -11.68 -11.11 16.34
N THR A 16 -12.05 -12.04 15.48
CA THR A 16 -13.20 -12.94 15.68
C THR A 16 -13.04 -14.15 14.78
N ASP A 17 -13.63 -15.27 15.19
CA ASP A 17 -13.84 -16.49 14.41
C ASP A 17 -15.28 -16.58 13.84
N ASP A 18 -16.17 -15.61 14.20
CA ASP A 18 -17.54 -15.56 13.66
C ASP A 18 -17.53 -15.14 12.17
N LEU A 19 -17.72 -16.13 11.29
CA LEU A 19 -17.85 -15.93 9.84
C LEU A 19 -19.04 -15.04 9.46
N GLY A 20 -20.11 -15.05 10.26
CA GLY A 20 -21.27 -14.19 10.05
C GLY A 20 -20.95 -12.73 10.31
N ALA A 21 -20.23 -12.45 11.40
CA ALA A 21 -19.72 -11.12 11.70
C ALA A 21 -18.75 -10.62 10.60
N LEU A 22 -17.87 -11.51 10.10
CA LEU A 22 -16.95 -11.21 9.01
C LEU A 22 -17.69 -10.78 7.73
N ARG A 23 -18.71 -11.58 7.32
CA ARG A 23 -19.52 -11.26 6.12
C ARG A 23 -20.26 -9.93 6.26
N ARG A 24 -20.88 -9.68 7.43
CA ARG A 24 -21.55 -8.40 7.69
C ARG A 24 -20.58 -7.21 7.67
N ALA A 25 -19.38 -7.40 8.19
CA ALA A 25 -18.37 -6.35 8.19
C ALA A 25 -17.87 -6.03 6.77
N LEU A 26 -17.65 -7.04 5.93
CA LEU A 26 -17.29 -6.87 4.52
C LEU A 26 -18.39 -6.14 3.74
N GLY A 27 -19.67 -6.49 3.94
CA GLY A 27 -20.81 -5.78 3.33
C GLY A 27 -20.82 -4.30 3.72
N ARG A 28 -20.54 -3.95 4.99
CA ARG A 28 -20.43 -2.55 5.41
C ARG A 28 -19.24 -1.80 4.75
N VAL A 29 -18.16 -2.48 4.47
CA VAL A 29 -17.02 -1.89 3.74
C VAL A 29 -17.41 -1.64 2.29
N GLU A 30 -18.09 -2.59 1.64
CA GLU A 30 -18.59 -2.47 0.27
C GLU A 30 -19.56 -1.30 0.12
N GLU A 31 -20.58 -1.19 0.98
CA GLU A 31 -21.54 -0.08 0.99
C GLU A 31 -20.89 1.30 1.14
N ARG A 32 -19.75 1.36 1.84
CA ARG A 32 -18.99 2.61 1.98
C ARG A 32 -18.14 2.91 0.75
N SER A 33 -17.55 1.90 0.14
CA SER A 33 -16.71 2.07 -1.05
C SER A 33 -17.52 2.47 -2.29
N THR A 34 -18.83 2.19 -2.30
CA THR A 34 -19.75 2.65 -3.37
C THR A 34 -20.16 4.12 -3.25
N ARG A 35 -19.89 4.77 -2.12
CA ARG A 35 -20.05 6.22 -2.02
C ARG A 35 -18.83 6.91 -2.63
N PRO A 36 -18.99 7.90 -3.53
CA PRO A 36 -17.85 8.62 -4.08
C PRO A 36 -16.99 9.13 -2.93
N GLY A 37 -15.78 8.58 -2.83
CA GLY A 37 -14.82 8.97 -1.84
C GLY A 37 -14.37 10.41 -2.12
N ARG A 38 -13.83 11.10 -1.10
CA ARG A 38 -13.23 12.42 -1.30
C ARG A 38 -12.10 12.39 -2.32
N GLU A 39 -11.46 11.24 -2.47
CA GLU A 39 -10.41 11.00 -3.47
C GLU A 39 -10.96 11.11 -4.91
N GLU A 40 -12.16 10.58 -5.19
CA GLU A 40 -12.84 10.78 -6.48
C GLU A 40 -13.24 12.26 -6.66
N THR A 41 -13.62 12.95 -5.56
CA THR A 41 -13.91 14.36 -5.57
C THR A 41 -12.65 15.19 -5.85
N ASP A 42 -11.51 14.81 -5.27
CA ASP A 42 -10.23 15.49 -5.49
C ASP A 42 -9.75 15.32 -6.93
N TYR A 43 -9.96 14.14 -7.56
CA TYR A 43 -9.72 13.95 -8.99
C TYR A 43 -10.71 14.72 -9.88
N ALA A 44 -12.00 14.69 -9.53
CA ALA A 44 -13.00 15.46 -10.26
C ALA A 44 -12.73 16.96 -10.19
N LEU A 45 -12.28 17.47 -9.03
CA LEU A 45 -11.87 18.87 -8.87
C LEU A 45 -10.63 19.19 -9.69
N LEU A 46 -9.65 18.28 -9.76
CA LEU A 46 -8.48 18.43 -10.60
C LEU A 46 -8.85 18.41 -12.09
N ASP A 47 -9.75 17.50 -12.51
CA ASP A 47 -10.26 17.44 -13.87
C ASP A 47 -11.03 18.70 -14.25
N GLN A 48 -11.90 19.21 -13.36
CA GLN A 48 -12.60 20.47 -13.55
C GLN A 48 -11.63 21.66 -13.61
N GLY A 49 -10.64 21.68 -12.70
CA GLY A 49 -9.59 22.69 -12.70
C GLY A 49 -8.78 22.68 -14.00
N GLN A 50 -8.40 21.52 -14.49
CA GLN A 50 -7.68 21.39 -15.76
C GLN A 50 -8.53 21.77 -16.96
N ALA A 51 -9.79 21.33 -17.01
CA ALA A 51 -10.71 21.75 -18.08
C ALA A 51 -10.95 23.25 -18.09
N TRP A 52 -11.04 23.87 -16.91
CA TRP A 52 -11.11 25.32 -16.77
C TRP A 52 -9.82 26.01 -17.24
N PHE A 53 -8.64 25.50 -16.86
CA PHE A 53 -7.34 26.01 -17.34
C PHE A 53 -7.15 25.86 -18.86
N GLU A 54 -7.56 24.70 -19.43
CA GLU A 54 -7.52 24.52 -20.88
C GLU A 54 -8.44 25.53 -21.60
N SER A 55 -9.61 25.81 -21.05
CA SER A 55 -10.49 26.85 -21.61
C SER A 55 -9.94 28.27 -21.51
N LEU A 56 -9.08 28.54 -20.50
CA LEU A 56 -8.39 29.82 -20.37
C LEU A 56 -7.25 29.98 -21.36
N LYS A 57 -6.58 28.89 -21.77
CA LYS A 57 -5.52 28.93 -22.80
C LYS A 57 -6.05 29.35 -24.18
N GLU A 58 -7.33 29.10 -24.45
CA GLU A 58 -7.97 29.53 -25.69
C GLU A 58 -8.34 31.04 -25.69
N ASP A 59 -8.25 31.72 -24.54
CA ASP A 59 -8.52 33.15 -24.42
C ASP A 59 -7.20 33.95 -24.54
N PRO A 60 -7.04 34.81 -25.58
CA PRO A 60 -5.82 35.59 -25.79
C PRO A 60 -5.40 36.48 -24.63
N ARG A 61 -6.31 36.74 -23.67
CA ARG A 61 -6.02 37.54 -22.47
C ARG A 61 -5.20 36.80 -21.44
N PHE A 62 -5.04 35.48 -21.58
CA PHE A 62 -4.31 34.62 -20.68
C PHE A 62 -3.11 33.92 -21.34
N GLU A 63 -2.60 34.48 -22.47
CA GLU A 63 -1.35 34.05 -23.09
C GLU A 63 -0.19 34.18 -22.06
N GLY A 64 0.32 33.04 -21.58
CA GLY A 64 1.40 32.98 -20.59
C GLY A 64 1.04 32.33 -19.24
N VAL A 65 -0.23 31.98 -18.98
CA VAL A 65 -0.67 31.32 -17.73
C VAL A 65 -0.38 29.80 -17.70
N GLY A 66 0.42 29.29 -18.65
CA GLY A 66 0.77 27.84 -18.73
C GLY A 66 1.55 27.27 -17.54
N GLY A 67 2.12 28.09 -16.66
CA GLY A 67 2.89 27.66 -15.49
C GLY A 67 2.04 27.12 -14.33
N ASP A 68 0.79 27.54 -14.22
CA ASP A 68 -0.05 27.23 -13.04
C ASP A 68 -0.54 25.77 -13.01
N SER A 69 -0.73 25.13 -14.17
CA SER A 69 -1.16 23.73 -14.24
C SER A 69 -0.05 22.76 -13.78
N GLU A 70 1.19 23.08 -14.10
CA GLU A 70 2.34 22.27 -13.68
C GLU A 70 2.61 22.43 -12.19
N LEU A 71 2.54 23.65 -11.68
CA LEU A 71 2.66 23.93 -10.24
C LEU A 71 1.54 23.21 -9.44
N THR A 72 0.32 23.21 -9.95
CA THR A 72 -0.82 22.51 -9.32
C THR A 72 -0.56 21.00 -9.29
N ALA A 73 -0.07 20.41 -10.40
CA ALA A 73 0.26 19.00 -10.47
C ALA A 73 1.37 18.64 -9.46
N GLU A 74 2.40 19.48 -9.34
CA GLU A 74 3.47 19.28 -8.36
C GLU A 74 2.99 19.41 -6.91
N MET A 75 2.15 20.38 -6.61
CA MET A 75 1.57 20.54 -5.28
C MET A 75 0.72 19.33 -4.89
N THR A 76 -0.09 18.83 -5.84
CA THR A 76 -0.93 17.65 -5.65
C THR A 76 -0.07 16.39 -5.48
N ALA A 77 1.00 16.25 -6.26
CA ALA A 77 1.96 15.16 -6.11
C ALA A 77 2.66 15.19 -4.73
N ARG A 78 3.00 16.37 -4.24
CA ARG A 78 3.55 16.53 -2.89
C ARG A 78 2.54 16.14 -1.82
N GLN A 79 1.26 16.48 -1.99
CA GLN A 79 0.19 16.06 -1.09
C GLN A 79 0.07 14.53 -1.07
N ALA A 80 0.14 13.86 -2.23
CA ALA A 80 0.13 12.40 -2.31
C ALA A 80 1.29 11.75 -1.52
N TYR A 81 2.47 12.38 -1.50
CA TYR A 81 3.58 11.91 -0.67
C TYR A 81 3.28 12.02 0.84
N PHE A 82 2.67 13.11 1.30
CA PHE A 82 2.25 13.23 2.71
C PHE A 82 1.18 12.21 3.09
N GLU A 83 0.25 11.91 2.18
CA GLU A 83 -0.73 10.85 2.39
C GLU A 83 -0.07 9.47 2.47
N MET A 84 0.92 9.19 1.62
CA MET A 84 1.71 7.97 1.69
C MET A 84 2.47 7.87 3.02
N GLN A 85 3.04 8.97 3.50
CA GLN A 85 3.70 9.04 4.81
C GLN A 85 2.74 8.72 5.95
N ALA A 86 1.52 9.26 5.92
CA ALA A 86 0.50 8.96 6.91
C ALA A 86 0.03 7.50 6.86
N LYS A 87 -0.17 6.94 5.65
CA LYS A 87 -0.52 5.51 5.45
C LYS A 87 0.56 4.59 6.00
N THR A 88 1.81 4.87 5.69
CA THR A 88 2.94 4.03 6.15
C THR A 88 3.13 4.11 7.66
N ALA A 89 3.00 5.29 8.26
CA ALA A 89 3.03 5.44 9.73
C ALA A 89 1.90 4.66 10.41
N ALA A 90 0.71 4.68 9.83
CA ALA A 90 -0.43 3.94 10.33
C ALA A 90 -0.25 2.41 10.23
N LEU A 91 0.36 1.92 9.14
CA LEU A 91 0.71 0.50 8.98
C LEU A 91 1.78 0.07 10.00
N GLN A 92 2.75 0.93 10.29
CA GLN A 92 3.75 0.67 11.35
C GLN A 92 3.06 0.54 12.73
N GLY A 93 2.12 1.45 13.04
CA GLY A 93 1.33 1.38 14.26
C GLY A 93 0.47 0.10 14.35
N LEU A 94 -0.17 -0.28 13.24
CA LEU A 94 -0.93 -1.52 13.16
C LEU A 94 -0.04 -2.76 13.34
N ALA A 95 1.12 -2.80 12.71
CA ALA A 95 2.09 -3.88 12.90
C ALA A 95 2.57 -3.96 14.36
N ALA A 96 2.79 -2.82 15.02
CA ALA A 96 3.16 -2.77 16.43
C ALA A 96 2.05 -3.32 17.34
N THR A 97 0.80 -2.95 17.09
CA THR A 97 -0.38 -3.49 17.79
C THR A 97 -0.51 -4.99 17.62
N LEU A 98 -0.36 -5.49 16.39
CA LEU A 98 -0.40 -6.92 16.10
C LEU A 98 0.76 -7.68 16.76
N GLY A 99 1.87 -7.00 17.03
CA GLY A 99 3.07 -7.59 17.63
C GLY A 99 2.84 -8.26 18.99
N GLY A 100 1.88 -7.78 19.77
CA GLY A 100 1.51 -8.33 21.07
C GLY A 100 0.65 -9.60 21.00
N ALA A 101 -0.02 -9.86 19.88
CA ALA A 101 -0.82 -11.06 19.71
C ALA A 101 0.07 -12.30 19.59
N GLU A 102 -0.40 -13.45 20.12
CA GLU A 102 0.32 -14.70 20.03
C GLU A 102 0.25 -15.31 18.62
N GLY A 103 1.17 -16.22 18.31
CA GLY A 103 1.19 -16.95 17.06
C GLY A 103 1.69 -16.15 15.85
N ARG A 104 1.49 -16.74 14.66
CA ARG A 104 1.83 -16.09 13.39
C ARG A 104 0.78 -15.08 12.97
N LYS A 105 1.24 -13.99 12.45
CA LYS A 105 0.39 -12.87 12.03
C LYS A 105 0.58 -12.62 10.55
N ALA A 106 -0.54 -12.61 9.83
CA ALA A 106 -0.63 -12.23 8.44
C ALA A 106 -1.49 -10.96 8.30
N LEU A 107 -1.00 -9.99 7.58
CA LEU A 107 -1.76 -8.79 7.23
C LEU A 107 -1.88 -8.72 5.70
N VAL A 108 -3.11 -8.80 5.21
CA VAL A 108 -3.41 -8.65 3.78
C VAL A 108 -3.73 -7.19 3.50
N LEU A 109 -2.88 -6.57 2.69
CA LEU A 109 -3.07 -5.20 2.20
C LEU A 109 -3.84 -5.25 0.89
N VAL A 110 -5.05 -4.70 0.88
CA VAL A 110 -5.82 -4.45 -0.34
C VAL A 110 -5.75 -2.95 -0.55
N SER A 111 -4.96 -2.48 -1.50
CA SER A 111 -4.70 -1.06 -1.62
C SER A 111 -4.55 -0.63 -3.06
N HIS A 112 -5.12 0.56 -3.32
CA HIS A 112 -4.76 1.45 -4.41
C HIS A 112 -3.87 2.56 -3.87
N ARG A 113 -3.06 3.18 -4.72
CA ARG A 113 -2.20 4.33 -4.36
C ARG A 113 -1.24 4.04 -3.20
N PHE A 114 -0.80 2.80 -3.12
CA PHE A 114 0.37 2.44 -2.33
C PHE A 114 1.53 2.35 -3.31
N SER A 115 2.27 3.44 -3.48
CA SER A 115 3.16 3.63 -4.64
C SER A 115 4.58 3.98 -4.23
N SER A 116 5.54 3.58 -5.08
CA SER A 116 6.96 3.92 -4.91
C SER A 116 7.25 5.40 -5.17
N TYR A 117 6.51 6.00 -6.11
CA TYR A 117 6.54 7.43 -6.43
C TYR A 117 5.14 8.00 -6.28
N PRO A 118 4.72 8.41 -5.06
CA PRO A 118 3.42 9.01 -4.83
C PRO A 118 3.22 10.26 -5.66
N GLY A 119 2.07 10.38 -6.31
CA GLY A 119 1.75 11.53 -7.16
C GLY A 119 2.23 11.43 -8.60
N LEU A 120 2.82 10.29 -8.99
CA LEU A 120 3.26 10.07 -10.38
C LEU A 120 2.11 10.25 -11.37
N GLU A 121 0.90 9.84 -10.99
CA GLU A 121 -0.32 9.96 -11.78
C GLU A 121 -0.64 11.41 -12.20
N PHE A 122 -0.25 12.40 -11.40
CA PHE A 122 -0.50 13.81 -11.71
C PHE A 122 0.50 14.38 -12.72
N LEU A 123 1.72 13.84 -12.76
CA LEU A 123 2.80 14.35 -13.63
C LEU A 123 2.86 13.66 -14.99
N ILE A 124 2.37 12.42 -15.13
CA ILE A 124 2.49 11.65 -16.38
C ILE A 124 1.24 11.64 -17.25
N ARG A 125 0.23 12.44 -16.91
CA ARG A 125 -1.05 12.47 -17.67
C ARG A 125 -0.86 12.77 -19.15
N SER A 126 0.11 13.62 -19.50
CA SER A 126 0.44 14.01 -20.87
C SER A 126 1.69 13.30 -21.41
N ALA A 127 2.25 12.35 -20.68
CA ALA A 127 3.46 11.65 -21.12
C ALA A 127 3.16 10.75 -22.32
N THR A 128 3.96 10.92 -23.38
CA THR A 128 3.84 10.17 -24.63
C THR A 128 4.88 9.06 -24.78
N ASP A 129 5.93 9.10 -23.93
CA ASP A 129 7.03 8.14 -23.96
C ASP A 129 7.60 7.87 -22.57
N ILE A 130 8.47 6.86 -22.48
CA ILE A 130 9.04 6.38 -21.22
C ILE A 130 10.06 7.36 -20.62
N ASP A 131 10.69 8.20 -21.43
CA ASP A 131 11.67 9.15 -20.94
C ASP A 131 10.98 10.32 -20.22
N GLN A 132 9.81 10.74 -20.65
CA GLN A 132 8.97 11.70 -19.95
C GLN A 132 8.48 11.13 -18.60
N ILE A 133 8.11 9.85 -18.56
CA ILE A 133 7.74 9.17 -17.31
C ILE A 133 8.94 9.13 -16.35
N ARG A 134 10.12 8.79 -16.87
CA ARG A 134 11.36 8.77 -16.07
C ARG A 134 11.70 10.16 -15.54
N ALA A 135 11.63 11.19 -16.38
CA ALA A 135 11.84 12.58 -15.96
C ALA A 135 10.85 12.99 -14.85
N SER A 136 9.57 12.60 -14.97
CA SER A 136 8.56 12.86 -13.95
C SER A 136 8.89 12.18 -12.62
N LYS A 137 9.39 10.93 -12.63
CA LYS A 137 9.85 10.24 -11.40
C LYS A 137 10.99 10.98 -10.71
N HIS A 138 11.92 11.58 -11.45
CA HIS A 138 13.01 12.38 -10.87
C HIS A 138 12.55 13.67 -10.16
N ARG A 139 11.37 14.15 -10.47
CA ARG A 139 10.75 15.33 -9.80
C ARG A 139 10.00 14.98 -8.53
N LEU A 140 9.73 13.69 -8.29
CA LEU A 140 8.98 13.19 -7.16
C LEU A 140 9.89 12.72 -6.03
N GLN A 141 9.34 12.70 -4.82
CA GLN A 141 9.97 12.07 -3.68
C GLN A 141 9.75 10.55 -3.75
N ASP A 142 10.83 9.80 -3.69
CA ASP A 142 10.81 8.34 -3.58
C ASP A 142 10.30 7.93 -2.18
N ALA A 143 9.32 7.06 -2.13
CA ALA A 143 8.75 6.54 -0.89
C ALA A 143 9.53 5.32 -0.34
N ARG A 144 10.64 4.89 -0.95
CA ARG A 144 11.36 3.67 -0.57
C ARG A 144 11.67 3.60 0.93
N ARG A 145 12.13 4.72 1.51
CA ARG A 145 12.41 4.77 2.95
C ARG A 145 11.17 4.51 3.80
N LEU A 146 10.02 5.06 3.41
CA LEU A 146 8.75 4.81 4.09
C LEU A 146 8.33 3.34 4.00
N LEU A 147 8.57 2.71 2.84
CA LEU A 147 8.29 1.29 2.60
C LEU A 147 9.22 0.39 3.42
N ASP A 148 10.51 0.74 3.50
CA ASP A 148 11.49 0.03 4.32
C ASP A 148 11.13 0.13 5.82
N ASP A 149 10.67 1.28 6.29
CA ASP A 149 10.23 1.48 7.68
C ASP A 149 9.00 0.61 8.01
N VAL A 150 8.02 0.49 7.10
CA VAL A 150 6.88 -0.46 7.23
C VAL A 150 7.37 -1.90 7.30
N SER A 151 8.29 -2.27 6.42
CA SER A 151 8.86 -3.62 6.37
C SER A 151 9.60 -3.97 7.66
N ASN A 152 10.38 -3.04 8.18
CA ASN A 152 11.12 -3.18 9.44
C ASN A 152 10.16 -3.30 10.64
N ALA A 153 9.12 -2.46 10.70
CA ALA A 153 8.10 -2.54 11.73
C ALA A 153 7.35 -3.88 11.70
N ALA A 154 6.95 -4.35 10.52
CA ALA A 154 6.30 -5.64 10.35
C ALA A 154 7.23 -6.80 10.80
N ASN A 155 8.49 -6.78 10.37
CA ASN A 155 9.49 -7.78 10.75
C ASN A 155 9.74 -7.79 12.27
N ALA A 156 9.88 -6.63 12.92
CA ALA A 156 10.07 -6.49 14.36
C ALA A 156 8.89 -7.05 15.16
N ASN A 157 7.69 -6.99 14.59
CA ASN A 157 6.45 -7.43 15.23
C ASN A 157 5.99 -8.83 14.81
N GLY A 158 6.77 -9.51 13.99
CA GLY A 158 6.42 -10.85 13.56
C GLY A 158 5.23 -10.92 12.58
N VAL A 159 4.94 -9.82 11.90
CA VAL A 159 3.85 -9.74 10.92
C VAL A 159 4.38 -10.01 9.51
N THR A 160 3.71 -10.90 8.78
CA THR A 160 3.97 -11.13 7.36
C THR A 160 2.95 -10.33 6.54
N LEU A 161 3.42 -9.51 5.62
CA LEU A 161 2.58 -8.69 4.75
C LEU A 161 2.30 -9.42 3.44
N TYR A 162 1.04 -9.44 3.02
CA TYR A 162 0.59 -9.93 1.72
C TYR A 162 -0.10 -8.78 1.00
N GLY A 163 0.14 -8.66 -0.30
CA GLY A 163 -0.45 -7.62 -1.12
C GLY A 163 -1.48 -8.19 -2.08
N LEU A 164 -2.66 -7.57 -2.15
CA LEU A 164 -3.62 -7.75 -3.21
C LEU A 164 -3.78 -6.41 -3.93
N PHE A 165 -3.44 -6.42 -5.21
CA PHE A 165 -3.70 -5.32 -6.09
C PHE A 165 -4.92 -5.69 -6.95
N PRO A 166 -6.11 -5.11 -6.69
CA PRO A 166 -7.30 -5.40 -7.48
C PRO A 166 -7.17 -4.80 -8.89
N ASP A 167 -7.67 -5.51 -9.90
CA ASP A 167 -7.72 -5.05 -11.31
C ASP A 167 -8.76 -3.93 -11.51
N ALA A 168 -8.71 -2.89 -10.70
CA ALA A 168 -9.70 -1.85 -10.71
C ALA A 168 -9.37 -0.68 -11.65
N PHE A 169 -8.38 -0.83 -12.53
CA PHE A 169 -8.18 0.15 -13.61
C PHE A 169 -9.34 0.18 -14.63
N GLU A 170 -10.17 -0.84 -14.69
CA GLU A 170 -11.43 -0.79 -15.45
C GLU A 170 -12.50 0.06 -14.75
N GLY A 171 -12.42 0.21 -13.43
CA GLY A 171 -13.37 0.97 -12.61
C GLY A 171 -12.89 2.36 -12.19
N MET A 172 -11.60 2.67 -12.30
CA MET A 172 -11.16 4.05 -12.19
C MET A 172 -11.65 4.80 -13.42
N GLY A 173 -12.80 5.44 -13.28
CA GLY A 173 -13.46 6.29 -14.28
C GLY A 173 -12.66 7.52 -14.68
N MET A 174 -11.39 7.35 -14.98
CA MET A 174 -10.54 8.33 -15.65
C MET A 174 -10.87 8.47 -17.13
N VAL A 175 -11.91 7.80 -17.59
CA VAL A 175 -12.46 8.02 -18.93
C VAL A 175 -13.93 8.37 -18.77
N SER A 176 -14.23 9.62 -18.50
CA SER A 176 -15.50 10.17 -18.94
C SER A 176 -15.67 9.80 -20.41
N ALA A 177 -16.74 9.08 -20.75
CA ALA A 177 -17.01 8.48 -22.05
C ALA A 177 -17.11 9.51 -23.23
N GLY A 178 -16.47 10.67 -23.13
CA GLY A 178 -16.51 11.76 -24.09
C GLY A 178 -15.16 12.29 -24.59
N GLN A 179 -14.02 11.95 -23.98
CA GLN A 179 -12.71 12.47 -24.42
C GLN A 179 -11.82 11.37 -24.99
N ARG A 180 -11.98 11.13 -26.28
CA ARG A 180 -11.16 10.19 -27.10
C ARG A 180 -9.92 10.84 -27.72
N SER A 181 -9.28 11.78 -27.05
CA SER A 181 -8.03 12.39 -27.55
C SER A 181 -7.02 12.49 -26.41
N GLY A 182 -6.53 11.34 -25.95
CA GLY A 182 -5.39 11.23 -25.03
C GLY A 182 -4.23 10.47 -25.66
N PRO A 183 -2.99 10.68 -25.16
CA PRO A 183 -1.80 9.95 -25.60
C PRO A 183 -1.97 8.43 -25.40
N PRO A 184 -1.08 7.60 -25.93
CA PRO A 184 -1.19 6.15 -25.89
C PRO A 184 -1.38 5.66 -24.44
N GLN A 185 -2.61 5.32 -24.11
CA GLN A 185 -3.08 4.99 -22.74
C GLN A 185 -2.33 3.79 -22.14
N GLY A 186 -1.64 2.99 -22.95
CA GLY A 186 -0.88 1.81 -22.52
C GLY A 186 0.30 2.17 -21.62
N ILE A 187 1.20 3.03 -22.08
CA ILE A 187 2.48 3.32 -21.38
C ILE A 187 2.24 3.98 -20.03
N THR A 188 1.31 4.93 -19.95
CA THR A 188 0.96 5.62 -18.70
C THR A 188 0.30 4.67 -17.70
N LYS A 189 -0.67 3.86 -18.18
CA LYS A 189 -1.36 2.87 -17.36
C LYS A 189 -0.36 1.84 -16.80
N ASP A 190 0.51 1.32 -17.63
CA ASP A 190 1.52 0.34 -17.23
C ASP A 190 2.51 0.93 -16.21
N ALA A 191 2.91 2.19 -16.39
CA ALA A 191 3.81 2.87 -15.47
C ALA A 191 3.18 3.08 -14.09
N LEU A 192 1.88 3.43 -14.02
CA LEU A 192 1.16 3.58 -12.77
C LEU A 192 0.96 2.24 -12.07
N LEU A 193 0.53 1.23 -12.81
CA LEU A 193 0.38 -0.14 -12.31
C LEU A 193 1.71 -0.65 -11.74
N GLN A 194 2.79 -0.50 -12.48
CA GLN A 194 4.12 -0.92 -12.05
C GLN A 194 4.58 -0.16 -10.79
N ASN A 195 4.29 1.13 -10.69
CA ASN A 195 4.62 1.97 -9.55
C ASN A 195 3.96 1.48 -8.25
N GLU A 196 2.72 1.02 -8.31
CA GLU A 196 1.99 0.49 -7.16
C GLU A 196 2.38 -0.96 -6.83
N ILE A 197 2.51 -1.82 -7.83
CA ILE A 197 2.96 -3.21 -7.63
C ILE A 197 4.36 -3.25 -7.02
N GLU A 198 5.28 -2.40 -7.48
CA GLU A 198 6.64 -2.30 -6.95
C GLU A 198 6.63 -1.93 -5.46
N ALA A 199 5.81 -0.98 -5.04
CA ALA A 199 5.71 -0.60 -3.63
C ALA A 199 5.17 -1.73 -2.76
N LEU A 200 4.12 -2.42 -3.21
CA LEU A 200 3.58 -3.59 -2.51
C LEU A 200 4.60 -4.73 -2.47
N ASP A 201 5.35 -4.98 -3.55
CA ASP A 201 6.37 -6.03 -3.60
C ASP A 201 7.52 -5.75 -2.62
N VAL A 202 7.94 -4.50 -2.49
CA VAL A 202 8.98 -4.10 -1.51
C VAL A 202 8.57 -4.54 -0.10
N VAL A 203 7.37 -4.18 0.35
CA VAL A 203 6.94 -4.47 1.74
C VAL A 203 6.60 -5.94 1.97
N THR A 204 6.00 -6.60 0.98
CA THR A 204 5.62 -8.02 1.11
C THR A 204 6.82 -8.93 1.03
N SER A 205 7.71 -8.76 0.03
CA SER A 205 8.90 -9.59 -0.15
C SER A 205 9.87 -9.45 1.03
N ALA A 206 9.99 -8.26 1.62
CA ALA A 206 10.84 -8.02 2.79
C ALA A 206 10.36 -8.77 4.05
N THR A 207 9.05 -9.07 4.14
CA THR A 207 8.44 -9.77 5.27
C THR A 207 8.17 -11.26 5.00
N GLY A 208 8.53 -11.76 3.81
CA GLY A 208 8.35 -13.16 3.41
C GLY A 208 6.96 -13.47 2.82
N GLY A 209 6.14 -12.45 2.58
CA GLY A 209 4.86 -12.57 1.88
C GLY A 209 5.00 -12.48 0.36
N VAL A 210 3.88 -12.24 -0.31
CA VAL A 210 3.79 -12.10 -1.77
C VAL A 210 2.75 -11.04 -2.15
N VAL A 211 2.91 -10.48 -3.34
CA VAL A 211 1.91 -9.65 -4.01
C VAL A 211 1.21 -10.48 -5.09
N LEU A 212 -0.11 -10.36 -5.18
CA LEU A 212 -0.88 -10.84 -6.33
C LEU A 212 -1.66 -9.66 -6.94
N ALA A 213 -1.52 -9.51 -8.24
CA ALA A 213 -2.27 -8.53 -9.02
C ALA A 213 -3.43 -9.24 -9.74
N GLY A 214 -4.57 -8.53 -9.84
CA GLY A 214 -5.75 -8.99 -10.57
C GLY A 214 -6.88 -9.49 -9.68
N GLY A 215 -8.12 -9.07 -10.01
CA GLY A 215 -9.33 -9.38 -9.23
C GLY A 215 -9.63 -10.88 -9.12
N GLY A 216 -9.26 -11.69 -10.11
CA GLY A 216 -9.39 -13.16 -10.06
C GLY A 216 -8.44 -13.86 -9.10
N ASN A 217 -7.52 -13.13 -8.48
CA ASN A 217 -6.45 -13.70 -7.66
C ASN A 217 -6.76 -13.75 -6.16
N VAL A 218 -7.93 -13.23 -5.70
CA VAL A 218 -8.29 -13.21 -4.27
C VAL A 218 -8.29 -14.62 -3.67
N GLY A 219 -8.92 -15.58 -4.34
CA GLY A 219 -8.93 -16.98 -3.88
C GLY A 219 -7.51 -17.54 -3.72
N ARG A 220 -6.68 -17.37 -4.76
CA ARG A 220 -5.28 -17.83 -4.73
C ARG A 220 -4.46 -17.14 -3.64
N LEU A 221 -4.70 -15.86 -3.37
CA LEU A 221 -4.03 -15.17 -2.27
C LEU A 221 -4.45 -15.75 -0.92
N MET A 222 -5.74 -15.99 -0.71
CA MET A 222 -6.26 -16.58 0.54
C MET A 222 -5.73 -18.01 0.76
N GLU A 223 -5.71 -18.84 -0.28
CA GLU A 223 -5.08 -20.17 -0.24
C GLU A 223 -3.61 -20.08 0.12
N ARG A 224 -2.89 -19.11 -0.45
CA ARG A 224 -1.48 -18.88 -0.16
C ARG A 224 -1.26 -18.46 1.29
N VAL A 225 -2.03 -17.47 1.78
CA VAL A 225 -1.97 -17.03 3.18
C VAL A 225 -2.29 -18.19 4.12
N SER A 226 -3.34 -18.95 3.85
CA SER A 226 -3.72 -20.11 4.64
C SER A 226 -2.62 -21.17 4.68
N GLY A 227 -2.04 -21.51 3.53
CA GLY A 227 -0.93 -22.45 3.44
C GLY A 227 0.30 -22.00 4.23
N ASP A 228 0.64 -20.72 4.15
CA ASP A 228 1.76 -20.13 4.87
C ASP A 228 1.55 -20.06 6.39
N LEU A 229 0.29 -19.95 6.83
CA LEU A 229 -0.03 -20.01 8.26
C LEU A 229 -0.03 -21.42 8.82
N GLN A 230 -0.32 -22.43 7.99
CA GLN A 230 -0.39 -23.84 8.39
C GLN A 230 0.96 -24.55 8.30
N SER A 231 1.83 -24.15 7.35
CA SER A 231 3.08 -24.85 7.07
C SER A 231 4.27 -23.90 7.02
N TRP A 232 5.18 -24.03 7.99
CA TRP A 232 6.35 -23.17 8.12
C TRP A 232 7.45 -23.81 8.97
N TYR A 233 8.67 -23.32 8.79
CA TYR A 233 9.82 -23.70 9.61
C TYR A 233 10.22 -22.56 10.52
N SER A 234 10.43 -22.85 11.81
CA SER A 234 11.03 -21.92 12.75
C SER A 234 12.50 -22.21 12.88
N LEU A 235 13.33 -21.22 12.60
CA LEU A 235 14.77 -21.32 12.74
C LEU A 235 15.22 -20.41 13.88
N GLY A 236 15.84 -20.99 14.91
CA GLY A 236 16.47 -20.26 15.99
C GLY A 236 17.96 -20.13 15.75
N TYR A 237 18.51 -18.95 15.98
CA TYR A 237 19.94 -18.68 15.92
C TYR A 237 20.34 -17.68 17.01
N PRO A 238 21.55 -17.76 17.56
CA PRO A 238 22.04 -16.75 18.50
C PRO A 238 22.25 -15.45 17.76
N SER A 239 21.51 -14.41 18.17
CA SER A 239 21.64 -13.07 17.58
C SER A 239 22.81 -12.33 18.24
N GLN A 240 23.70 -11.78 17.43
CA GLN A 240 24.75 -10.86 17.88
C GLN A 240 24.34 -9.38 17.67
N ALA A 241 23.17 -9.13 17.09
CA ALA A 241 22.66 -7.77 16.90
C ALA A 241 22.22 -7.20 18.25
N GLY A 242 22.66 -5.97 18.55
CA GLY A 242 22.16 -5.23 19.72
C GLY A 242 20.67 -4.90 19.55
N THR A 243 20.00 -4.64 20.66
CA THR A 243 18.60 -4.26 20.73
C THR A 243 18.33 -3.03 19.84
N GLY A 244 17.24 -3.06 19.07
CA GLY A 244 16.82 -1.98 18.18
C GLY A 244 17.52 -1.92 16.83
N ARG A 245 18.48 -2.80 16.54
CA ARG A 245 19.15 -2.87 15.24
C ARG A 245 18.58 -3.98 14.37
N ALA A 246 18.29 -3.66 13.11
CA ALA A 246 17.92 -4.65 12.13
C ALA A 246 19.14 -5.48 11.70
N ALA A 247 19.06 -6.80 11.85
CA ALA A 247 20.04 -7.73 11.29
C ALA A 247 19.48 -8.37 10.03
N THR A 248 20.23 -8.33 8.94
CA THR A 248 19.84 -8.98 7.69
C THR A 248 19.98 -10.50 7.82
N VAL A 249 18.92 -11.21 7.42
CA VAL A 249 18.88 -12.68 7.45
C VAL A 249 18.78 -13.19 6.01
N SER A 250 19.63 -14.17 5.69
CA SER A 250 19.58 -14.90 4.42
C SER A 250 19.47 -16.39 4.70
N VAL A 251 18.43 -17.03 4.18
CA VAL A 251 18.23 -18.48 4.31
C VAL A 251 18.42 -19.11 2.94
N ARG A 252 19.25 -20.16 2.90
CA ARG A 252 19.49 -20.98 1.70
C ARG A 252 19.16 -22.43 2.00
N VAL A 253 18.44 -23.06 1.09
CA VAL A 253 18.08 -24.48 1.19
C VAL A 253 18.91 -25.26 0.18
N LYS A 254 19.45 -26.41 0.63
CA LYS A 254 20.14 -27.37 -0.24
C LYS A 254 19.08 -28.18 -0.98
N GLY A 255 18.72 -27.79 -2.17
CA GLY A 255 17.74 -28.48 -3.02
C GLY A 255 17.53 -27.74 -4.32
N ARG A 256 17.19 -28.46 -5.39
CA ARG A 256 16.77 -27.86 -6.66
C ARG A 256 15.25 -27.67 -6.59
N ASP A 257 14.75 -26.63 -7.18
CA ASP A 257 13.31 -26.32 -7.34
C ASP A 257 12.56 -25.93 -6.04
N LEU A 258 13.29 -25.43 -5.02
CA LEU A 258 12.69 -24.89 -3.80
C LEU A 258 12.77 -23.36 -3.78
N THR A 259 11.62 -22.71 -3.57
CA THR A 259 11.55 -21.27 -3.35
C THR A 259 11.49 -20.99 -1.85
N VAL A 260 12.51 -20.31 -1.33
CA VAL A 260 12.56 -19.90 0.07
C VAL A 260 11.97 -18.52 0.24
N ARG A 261 10.96 -18.40 1.10
CA ARG A 261 10.42 -17.12 1.53
C ARG A 261 10.69 -16.95 3.02
N THR A 262 11.31 -15.85 3.37
CA THR A 262 11.69 -15.53 4.75
C THR A 262 11.71 -14.04 4.96
N ARG A 263 11.62 -13.62 6.20
CA ARG A 263 11.89 -12.23 6.57
C ARG A 263 13.33 -11.90 6.23
N ARG A 264 13.54 -10.75 5.60
CA ARG A 264 14.90 -10.29 5.23
C ARG A 264 15.62 -9.61 6.39
N ALA A 265 14.87 -9.16 7.38
CA ALA A 265 15.43 -8.51 8.56
C ALA A 265 14.78 -9.05 9.84
N VAL A 266 15.58 -9.14 10.89
CA VAL A 266 15.12 -9.43 12.26
C VAL A 266 15.55 -8.25 13.12
N VAL A 267 14.60 -7.69 13.87
CA VAL A 267 14.84 -6.63 14.85
C VAL A 267 14.61 -7.23 16.23
N GLN A 268 15.61 -7.14 17.08
CA GLN A 268 15.48 -7.54 18.49
C GLN A 268 14.84 -6.39 19.27
N LYS A 269 13.63 -6.59 19.76
CA LYS A 269 12.93 -5.64 20.61
C LYS A 269 13.48 -5.65 22.03
N SER A 270 13.47 -4.49 22.67
CA SER A 270 13.69 -4.39 24.12
C SER A 270 12.56 -5.09 24.89
N VAL A 271 12.82 -5.42 26.16
CA VAL A 271 11.79 -6.00 27.03
C VAL A 271 10.61 -5.03 27.20
N GLU A 272 10.88 -3.74 27.30
CA GLU A 272 9.85 -2.68 27.43
C GLU A 272 8.97 -2.61 26.18
N GLU A 273 9.56 -2.66 24.97
CA GLU A 273 8.80 -2.69 23.72
C GLU A 273 7.95 -3.95 23.59
N GLN A 274 8.46 -5.10 24.06
CA GLN A 274 7.68 -6.35 24.08
C GLN A 274 6.51 -6.27 25.06
N MET A 275 6.73 -5.73 26.26
CA MET A 275 5.67 -5.53 27.27
C MET A 275 4.61 -4.53 26.78
N SER A 276 5.02 -3.39 26.24
CA SER A 276 4.10 -2.40 25.66
C SER A 276 3.24 -3.02 24.54
N GLY A 277 3.85 -3.81 23.66
CA GLY A 277 3.13 -4.52 22.61
C GLY A 277 2.08 -5.50 23.15
N ARG A 278 2.39 -6.24 24.24
CA ARG A 278 1.43 -7.15 24.88
C ARG A 278 0.24 -6.39 25.49
N VAL A 279 0.50 -5.29 26.20
CA VAL A 279 -0.57 -4.46 26.78
C VAL A 279 -1.49 -3.92 25.69
N LEU A 280 -0.94 -3.40 24.60
CA LEU A 280 -1.72 -2.92 23.46
C LEU A 280 -2.55 -4.04 22.81
N ALA A 281 -2.00 -5.24 22.67
CA ALA A 281 -2.72 -6.36 22.08
C ALA A 281 -3.94 -6.77 22.90
N HIS A 282 -3.86 -6.78 24.25
CA HIS A 282 -4.99 -7.08 25.11
C HIS A 282 -6.13 -6.06 25.00
N LEU A 283 -5.85 -4.81 24.62
CA LEU A 283 -6.90 -3.82 24.38
C LEU A 283 -7.72 -4.10 23.10
N PHE A 284 -7.20 -4.92 22.19
CA PHE A 284 -7.84 -5.26 20.91
C PHE A 284 -8.34 -6.72 20.85
N GLN A 285 -8.03 -7.53 21.85
CA GLN A 285 -8.63 -8.87 22.01
C GLN A 285 -9.87 -8.70 22.88
N PRO A 286 -11.06 -9.15 22.40
CA PRO A 286 -12.19 -9.24 23.30
C PRO A 286 -11.84 -10.26 24.40
N ASP A 287 -12.11 -9.90 25.67
CA ASP A 287 -11.99 -10.83 26.78
C ASP A 287 -12.79 -12.09 26.43
N GLU A 288 -12.12 -13.24 26.40
CA GLU A 288 -12.79 -14.54 26.39
C GLU A 288 -13.49 -14.67 27.75
N GLN A 289 -14.80 -14.35 27.75
CA GLN A 289 -15.72 -14.70 28.84
C GLN A 289 -16.53 -15.92 28.47
#